data_2b833728fbc86850556ad2da46854f36
#
_entry.id   2b833728fbc86850556ad2da46854f36
#
_cell.length_a   1.000
_cell.length_b   1.000
_cell.length_c   1.000
_cell.angle_alpha   90.00
_cell.angle_beta   90.00
_cell.angle_gamma   90.00
#
_symmetry.space_group_name_H-M   'P 1'
#
loop_
_entity.id
_entity.type
_entity.pdbx_description
1 polymer ?
#
loop_
_entity_poly.entity_id
_entity_poly.type
_entity_poly.pdbx_seq_one_letter_code
_entity_poly.pdbx_strand_id
1 'polypeptide(L)'
;MLKNREDVRNVAIIAHVDHGKTTLVDELLKQSGVFRDNQDIGVRVMDSNPIERERGITILAKNTAVSYGDTKINIVDTPGHADFGGEVERILKMVDGAILLVDAFEGPMPQTRFVLQRALDLRLPVLVVVNKIDKPQARPNDVVDEVLELMLDLNASDEQLDCPFLFASSKNGYAKLKLEDPDVDMKPLFETIVDFIPAPKGDPDAETQLLVSTIDYNEFVGRIGIGKVENGKIKVNQEALVVNHHNPDKRKKVRITKLYAFDGLKRVDVEEASYGDIVAVSGIEDLHVGDTICTEKNPEALPFQKISEPTISMDFMVNDSPLAGTEGKFVTSRHIRDRLFRELNTDVSLRVEETESADCFKVSGRGELHLSVLVETMRREGFEFAVSKAEVIYKENEQGVKLEPMEIAYIDVPEEATGSVIQKLTQRKGTLNGMSPLASGYTRLEFEIPSRGLIGYRGEFLTDTKGNGILNTEFEGYGEYRGDLNYRHQGSLIAFEQGEAVTYGLFQAQNRGSLFIGPGEKVYSGMVIGQSPKSEDIELNVCKTKHLSNTRTSSSDEALKLVPKKIMSLEQCIDFIDTDELLEVTPENLRIRKKILDPTARKRAGFNRK
;
A
#
# COMPACT_ATOMS: atom_id res chain seq x y z
N MET A 1 29.31 -23.41 17.11
CA MET A 1 29.25 -23.97 15.72
C MET A 1 27.86 -23.80 15.18
N LEU A 2 27.73 -23.35 13.93
CA LEU A 2 26.42 -23.25 13.28
C LEU A 2 25.75 -24.62 13.19
N LYS A 3 24.51 -24.70 13.65
CA LYS A 3 23.66 -25.89 13.59
C LYS A 3 22.39 -25.57 12.83
N ASN A 4 21.84 -26.55 12.11
CA ASN A 4 20.52 -26.45 11.52
C ASN A 4 19.46 -26.69 12.61
N ARG A 5 18.33 -25.99 12.50
CA ARG A 5 17.18 -26.19 13.36
C ARG A 5 16.05 -26.86 12.58
N GLU A 6 16.10 -28.17 12.52
CA GLU A 6 15.23 -28.98 11.65
C GLU A 6 13.73 -28.90 12.01
N ASP A 7 13.41 -28.52 13.25
CA ASP A 7 12.04 -28.36 13.77
C ASP A 7 11.36 -27.03 13.40
N VAL A 8 12.02 -26.17 12.61
CA VAL A 8 11.50 -24.85 12.20
C VAL A 8 11.69 -24.61 10.71
N ARG A 9 10.69 -23.98 10.07
CA ARG A 9 10.78 -23.39 8.72
C ARG A 9 10.21 -21.99 8.76
N ASN A 10 10.88 -21.04 8.12
CA ASN A 10 10.45 -19.65 8.01
C ASN A 10 10.21 -19.34 6.53
N VAL A 11 8.97 -19.05 6.16
CA VAL A 11 8.59 -18.80 4.76
C VAL A 11 7.84 -17.49 4.61
N ALA A 12 8.12 -16.75 3.53
CA ALA A 12 7.32 -15.62 3.09
C ALA A 12 6.35 -16.07 1.98
N ILE A 13 5.14 -15.52 1.95
CA ILE A 13 4.23 -15.74 0.84
C ILE A 13 4.20 -14.50 -0.05
N ILE A 14 4.61 -14.68 -1.30
CA ILE A 14 4.63 -13.67 -2.36
C ILE A 14 3.47 -13.97 -3.30
N ALA A 15 2.59 -13.01 -3.52
CA ALA A 15 1.48 -13.16 -4.44
C ALA A 15 1.01 -11.81 -4.97
N HIS A 16 0.47 -11.82 -6.19
CA HIS A 16 -0.33 -10.69 -6.66
C HIS A 16 -1.68 -10.61 -5.93
N VAL A 17 -2.30 -9.43 -5.97
CA VAL A 17 -3.67 -9.22 -5.50
C VAL A 17 -4.59 -10.25 -6.17
N ASP A 18 -5.52 -10.80 -5.41
CA ASP A 18 -6.50 -11.80 -5.86
C ASP A 18 -5.94 -13.16 -6.33
N HIS A 19 -4.62 -13.43 -6.29
CA HIS A 19 -4.08 -14.77 -6.59
C HIS A 19 -4.43 -15.83 -5.53
N GLY A 20 -5.05 -15.43 -4.42
CA GLY A 20 -5.59 -16.33 -3.40
C GLY A 20 -4.68 -16.54 -2.20
N LYS A 21 -3.77 -15.59 -1.91
CA LYS A 21 -2.83 -15.62 -0.78
C LYS A 21 -3.55 -15.86 0.56
N THR A 22 -4.51 -15.02 0.91
CA THR A 22 -5.29 -15.15 2.15
C THR A 22 -6.02 -16.49 2.24
N THR A 23 -6.61 -16.94 1.13
CA THR A 23 -7.31 -18.22 1.08
C THR A 23 -6.35 -19.41 1.29
N LEU A 24 -5.14 -19.33 0.73
CA LEU A 24 -4.12 -20.34 0.93
C LEU A 24 -3.70 -20.43 2.41
N VAL A 25 -3.40 -19.29 3.03
CA VAL A 25 -3.02 -19.25 4.45
C VAL A 25 -4.15 -19.73 5.36
N ASP A 26 -5.39 -19.32 5.07
CA ASP A 26 -6.58 -19.81 5.80
C ASP A 26 -6.70 -21.34 5.73
N GLU A 27 -6.45 -21.93 4.55
CA GLU A 27 -6.50 -23.39 4.38
C GLU A 27 -5.34 -24.11 5.08
N LEU A 28 -4.13 -23.56 5.03
CA LEU A 28 -3.00 -24.09 5.80
C LEU A 28 -3.28 -24.07 7.31
N LEU A 29 -3.87 -22.98 7.82
CA LEU A 29 -4.27 -22.85 9.21
C LEU A 29 -5.34 -23.90 9.61
N LYS A 30 -6.34 -24.13 8.76
CA LYS A 30 -7.39 -25.12 9.03
C LYS A 30 -6.84 -26.55 9.07
N GLN A 31 -6.03 -26.90 8.06
CA GLN A 31 -5.53 -28.28 7.90
C GLN A 31 -4.35 -28.61 8.83
N SER A 32 -3.68 -27.59 9.41
CA SER A 32 -2.66 -27.80 10.45
C SER A 32 -3.21 -28.15 11.83
N GLY A 33 -4.54 -28.15 12.01
CA GLY A 33 -5.18 -28.48 13.29
C GLY A 33 -5.12 -27.37 14.36
N VAL A 34 -4.72 -26.17 14.00
CA VAL A 34 -4.68 -25.00 14.91
C VAL A 34 -6.08 -24.60 15.39
N PHE A 35 -7.11 -24.88 14.60
CA PHE A 35 -8.50 -24.62 14.95
C PHE A 35 -9.23 -25.87 15.41
N ARG A 36 -10.06 -25.75 16.47
CA ARG A 36 -10.95 -26.83 16.90
C ARG A 36 -12.12 -26.98 15.92
N ASP A 37 -12.57 -28.20 15.67
CA ASP A 37 -13.60 -28.58 14.68
C ASP A 37 -14.94 -27.81 14.75
N ASN A 38 -15.20 -27.03 15.80
CA ASN A 38 -16.44 -26.28 16.04
C ASN A 38 -16.24 -24.75 16.10
N GLN A 39 -15.11 -24.20 15.68
CA GLN A 39 -14.93 -22.75 15.59
C GLN A 39 -15.38 -22.28 14.21
N ASP A 40 -16.44 -21.47 14.20
CA ASP A 40 -16.89 -20.79 12.98
C ASP A 40 -15.82 -19.75 12.58
N ILE A 41 -14.95 -20.15 11.67
CA ILE A 41 -13.85 -19.33 11.19
C ILE A 41 -14.41 -18.48 10.06
N GLY A 42 -14.59 -17.17 10.29
CA GLY A 42 -14.98 -16.24 9.25
C GLY A 42 -14.03 -16.35 8.05
N VAL A 43 -14.56 -16.24 6.86
CA VAL A 43 -13.78 -16.23 5.62
C VAL A 43 -12.81 -15.05 5.63
N ARG A 44 -11.52 -15.28 5.29
CA ARG A 44 -10.41 -14.29 5.30
C ARG A 44 -9.97 -13.85 6.71
N VAL A 45 -9.52 -14.82 7.48
CA VAL A 45 -9.06 -14.60 8.87
C VAL A 45 -7.82 -13.72 8.95
N MET A 46 -6.95 -13.75 7.92
CA MET A 46 -5.75 -12.90 7.85
C MET A 46 -6.08 -11.43 7.54
N ASP A 47 -7.13 -11.12 6.79
CA ASP A 47 -7.50 -9.75 6.44
C ASP A 47 -8.34 -9.13 7.56
N SER A 48 -7.73 -8.75 8.67
CA SER A 48 -8.41 -8.15 9.82
C SER A 48 -8.82 -6.69 9.55
N ASN A 49 -8.14 -5.99 8.63
CA ASN A 49 -8.43 -4.61 8.28
C ASN A 49 -9.54 -4.53 7.21
N PRO A 50 -10.64 -3.79 7.43
CA PRO A 50 -11.70 -3.60 6.43
C PRO A 50 -11.19 -3.04 5.08
N ILE A 51 -10.16 -2.19 5.10
CA ILE A 51 -9.57 -1.60 3.89
C ILE A 51 -8.82 -2.66 3.08
N GLU A 52 -8.08 -3.56 3.74
CA GLU A 52 -7.42 -4.69 3.08
C GLU A 52 -8.44 -5.59 2.38
N ARG A 53 -9.58 -5.88 3.06
CA ARG A 53 -10.66 -6.71 2.50
C ARG A 53 -11.33 -6.09 1.28
N GLU A 54 -11.61 -4.78 1.33
CA GLU A 54 -12.28 -4.07 0.24
C GLU A 54 -11.37 -3.89 -0.98
N ARG A 55 -10.09 -3.61 -0.74
CA ARG A 55 -9.09 -3.38 -1.80
C ARG A 55 -8.43 -4.66 -2.29
N GLY A 56 -8.57 -5.76 -1.55
CA GLY A 56 -7.91 -7.03 -1.84
C GLY A 56 -6.39 -7.01 -1.68
N ILE A 57 -5.81 -5.98 -1.03
CA ILE A 57 -4.37 -5.80 -0.84
C ILE A 57 -3.96 -6.06 0.60
N THR A 58 -2.78 -6.63 0.82
CA THR A 58 -2.13 -6.66 2.13
C THR A 58 -1.39 -5.34 2.33
N ILE A 59 -1.72 -4.61 3.40
CA ILE A 59 -1.11 -3.34 3.76
C ILE A 59 -0.01 -3.56 4.80
N LEU A 60 -0.31 -4.36 5.83
CA LEU A 60 0.61 -4.67 6.92
C LEU A 60 1.02 -6.14 6.89
N ALA A 61 2.30 -6.39 7.09
CA ALA A 61 2.83 -7.73 7.26
C ALA A 61 2.22 -8.43 8.47
N LYS A 62 1.84 -9.68 8.31
CA LYS A 62 1.31 -10.52 9.39
C LYS A 62 2.13 -11.77 9.55
N ASN A 63 2.40 -12.11 10.81
CA ASN A 63 3.10 -13.33 11.16
C ASN A 63 2.11 -14.37 11.67
N THR A 64 2.22 -15.55 11.13
CA THR A 64 1.39 -16.71 11.47
C THR A 64 2.29 -17.93 11.62
N ALA A 65 1.90 -18.89 12.43
CA ALA A 65 2.62 -20.14 12.53
C ALA A 65 1.65 -21.32 12.48
N VAL A 66 2.04 -22.36 11.76
CA VAL A 66 1.32 -23.63 11.68
C VAL A 66 2.27 -24.77 12.06
N SER A 67 1.74 -25.88 12.54
CA SER A 67 2.51 -27.08 12.86
C SER A 67 2.19 -28.19 11.87
N TYR A 68 3.22 -28.83 11.34
CA TYR A 68 3.10 -30.02 10.52
C TYR A 68 4.04 -31.10 11.04
N GLY A 69 3.48 -32.16 11.61
CA GLY A 69 4.26 -33.14 12.38
C GLY A 69 4.99 -32.48 13.54
N ASP A 70 6.31 -32.66 13.59
CA ASP A 70 7.19 -32.05 14.60
C ASP A 70 7.79 -30.73 14.15
N THR A 71 7.42 -30.23 12.95
CA THR A 71 7.97 -29.00 12.38
C THR A 71 7.00 -27.83 12.55
N LYS A 72 7.50 -26.72 13.09
CA LYS A 72 6.83 -25.43 13.12
C LYS A 72 7.15 -24.65 11.85
N ILE A 73 6.12 -24.25 11.11
CA ILE A 73 6.26 -23.43 9.91
C ILE A 73 5.75 -22.02 10.23
N ASN A 74 6.66 -21.06 10.33
CA ASN A 74 6.34 -19.66 10.45
C ASN A 74 6.07 -19.11 9.04
N ILE A 75 4.90 -18.50 8.85
CA ILE A 75 4.45 -17.93 7.60
C ILE A 75 4.36 -16.41 7.78
N VAL A 76 5.12 -15.67 6.97
CA VAL A 76 5.10 -14.21 6.97
C VAL A 76 4.39 -13.73 5.72
N ASP A 77 3.28 -13.02 5.91
CA ASP A 77 2.52 -12.42 4.83
C ASP A 77 3.22 -11.15 4.34
N THR A 78 3.46 -11.03 3.03
CA THR A 78 4.15 -9.88 2.44
C THR A 78 3.17 -8.93 1.74
N PRO A 79 3.31 -7.60 1.93
CA PRO A 79 2.62 -6.64 1.08
C PRO A 79 3.01 -6.85 -0.39
N GLY A 80 2.02 -6.74 -1.29
CA GLY A 80 2.27 -6.94 -2.74
C GLY A 80 2.55 -5.64 -3.50
N HIS A 81 2.35 -4.46 -2.89
CA HIS A 81 2.47 -3.17 -3.58
C HIS A 81 3.85 -2.54 -3.38
N ALA A 82 4.39 -1.92 -4.44
CA ALA A 82 5.72 -1.30 -4.42
C ALA A 82 5.89 -0.18 -3.36
N ASP A 83 4.80 0.55 -3.02
CA ASP A 83 4.81 1.57 -1.96
C ASP A 83 5.24 1.00 -0.59
N PHE A 84 5.10 -0.32 -0.39
CA PHE A 84 5.51 -1.03 0.82
C PHE A 84 6.83 -1.82 0.63
N GLY A 85 7.58 -1.54 -0.43
CA GLY A 85 8.80 -2.29 -0.81
C GLY A 85 9.83 -2.45 0.30
N GLY A 86 10.03 -1.44 1.13
CA GLY A 86 10.96 -1.56 2.26
C GLY A 86 10.48 -2.49 3.38
N GLU A 87 9.18 -2.75 3.49
CA GLU A 87 8.65 -3.78 4.39
C GLU A 87 8.90 -5.17 3.83
N VAL A 88 8.71 -5.33 2.53
CA VAL A 88 8.99 -6.58 1.82
C VAL A 88 10.43 -7.03 2.03
N GLU A 89 11.42 -6.16 1.83
CA GLU A 89 12.83 -6.50 2.03
C GLU A 89 13.15 -6.92 3.46
N ARG A 90 12.56 -6.25 4.45
CA ARG A 90 12.75 -6.60 5.86
C ARG A 90 12.16 -7.96 6.22
N ILE A 91 10.98 -8.25 5.65
CA ILE A 91 10.30 -9.53 5.84
C ILE A 91 11.12 -10.65 5.20
N LEU A 92 11.58 -10.45 3.97
CA LEU A 92 12.38 -11.46 3.25
C LEU A 92 13.69 -11.80 3.97
N LYS A 93 14.25 -10.88 4.77
CA LYS A 93 15.42 -11.16 5.62
C LYS A 93 15.12 -11.99 6.87
N MET A 94 13.85 -12.08 7.29
CA MET A 94 13.46 -12.93 8.43
C MET A 94 13.21 -14.38 8.04
N VAL A 95 13.06 -14.67 6.75
CA VAL A 95 12.67 -15.98 6.27
C VAL A 95 13.83 -16.73 5.61
N ASP A 96 13.67 -18.02 5.48
CA ASP A 96 14.67 -18.92 4.92
C ASP A 96 14.26 -19.39 3.52
N GLY A 97 13.06 -19.02 3.04
CA GLY A 97 12.58 -19.27 1.69
C GLY A 97 11.27 -18.54 1.40
N ALA A 98 10.82 -18.57 0.17
CA ALA A 98 9.61 -17.89 -0.30
C ALA A 98 8.68 -18.84 -1.05
N ILE A 99 7.37 -18.65 -0.88
CA ILE A 99 6.32 -19.30 -1.68
C ILE A 99 5.80 -18.26 -2.66
N LEU A 100 6.00 -18.50 -3.95
CA LEU A 100 5.45 -17.70 -5.02
C LEU A 100 4.09 -18.26 -5.45
N LEU A 101 3.01 -17.54 -5.17
CA LEU A 101 1.65 -17.94 -5.51
C LEU A 101 1.20 -17.22 -6.79
N VAL A 102 0.85 -17.99 -7.82
CA VAL A 102 0.44 -17.48 -9.14
C VAL A 102 -0.92 -18.06 -9.53
N ASP A 103 -1.83 -17.23 -10.05
CA ASP A 103 -3.13 -17.69 -10.57
C ASP A 103 -2.93 -18.48 -11.86
N ALA A 104 -3.52 -19.68 -11.95
CA ALA A 104 -3.41 -20.58 -13.10
C ALA A 104 -4.01 -20.02 -14.41
N PHE A 105 -4.79 -18.95 -14.36
CA PHE A 105 -5.36 -18.27 -15.53
C PHE A 105 -4.58 -17.00 -15.89
N GLU A 106 -4.32 -16.13 -14.88
CA GLU A 106 -3.71 -14.82 -15.10
C GLU A 106 -2.19 -14.91 -15.34
N GLY A 107 -1.52 -15.90 -14.73
CA GLY A 107 -0.07 -16.01 -14.79
C GLY A 107 0.66 -15.03 -13.85
N PRO A 108 1.98 -14.88 -14.00
CA PRO A 108 2.79 -13.97 -13.18
C PRO A 108 2.50 -12.52 -13.55
N MET A 109 2.00 -11.76 -12.58
CA MET A 109 1.64 -10.36 -12.75
C MET A 109 2.81 -9.42 -12.40
N PRO A 110 2.85 -8.19 -12.95
CA PRO A 110 3.99 -7.28 -12.74
C PRO A 110 4.33 -6.94 -11.29
N GLN A 111 3.35 -6.87 -10.39
CA GLN A 111 3.62 -6.65 -8.95
C GLN A 111 4.41 -7.81 -8.34
N THR A 112 4.21 -9.03 -8.82
CA THR A 112 4.96 -10.21 -8.43
C THR A 112 6.44 -10.07 -8.78
N ARG A 113 6.76 -9.39 -9.89
CA ARG A 113 8.13 -9.18 -10.38
C ARG A 113 9.00 -8.49 -9.33
N PHE A 114 8.52 -7.41 -8.73
CA PHE A 114 9.29 -6.66 -7.72
C PHE A 114 9.64 -7.52 -6.51
N VAL A 115 8.65 -8.19 -5.91
CA VAL A 115 8.87 -8.99 -4.70
C VAL A 115 9.72 -10.23 -5.01
N LEU A 116 9.50 -10.86 -6.16
CA LEU A 116 10.29 -11.99 -6.64
C LEU A 116 11.75 -11.57 -6.88
N GLN A 117 12.01 -10.42 -7.53
CA GLN A 117 13.36 -9.90 -7.72
C GLN A 117 14.09 -9.78 -6.39
N ARG A 118 13.44 -9.22 -5.36
CA ARG A 118 14.05 -9.08 -4.03
C ARG A 118 14.34 -10.41 -3.35
N ALA A 119 13.46 -11.40 -3.53
CA ALA A 119 13.70 -12.76 -3.03
C ALA A 119 14.90 -13.41 -3.74
N LEU A 120 15.01 -13.25 -5.07
CA LEU A 120 16.12 -13.75 -5.86
C LEU A 120 17.45 -13.06 -5.51
N ASP A 121 17.45 -11.72 -5.33
CA ASP A 121 18.63 -10.95 -4.90
C ASP A 121 19.17 -11.42 -3.55
N LEU A 122 18.27 -11.81 -2.63
CA LEU A 122 18.62 -12.38 -1.33
C LEU A 122 18.99 -13.88 -1.40
N ARG A 123 18.98 -14.47 -2.61
CA ARG A 123 19.24 -15.90 -2.85
C ARG A 123 18.32 -16.83 -2.05
N LEU A 124 17.09 -16.41 -1.81
CA LEU A 124 16.10 -17.26 -1.17
C LEU A 124 15.64 -18.36 -2.16
N PRO A 125 15.53 -19.62 -1.71
CA PRO A 125 14.86 -20.65 -2.49
C PRO A 125 13.37 -20.29 -2.63
N VAL A 126 12.85 -20.43 -3.85
CA VAL A 126 11.46 -20.07 -4.20
C VAL A 126 10.69 -21.33 -4.53
N LEU A 127 9.62 -21.59 -3.79
CA LEU A 127 8.65 -22.63 -4.09
C LEU A 127 7.48 -22.02 -4.86
N VAL A 128 7.15 -22.52 -6.05
CA VAL A 128 6.09 -21.97 -6.88
C VAL A 128 4.79 -22.76 -6.70
N VAL A 129 3.69 -22.06 -6.42
CA VAL A 129 2.35 -22.66 -6.29
C VAL A 129 1.44 -22.03 -7.34
N VAL A 130 1.06 -22.82 -8.35
CA VAL A 130 0.09 -22.44 -9.38
C VAL A 130 -1.31 -22.72 -8.82
N ASN A 131 -2.01 -21.65 -8.42
CA ASN A 131 -3.29 -21.70 -7.70
C ASN A 131 -4.49 -21.53 -8.61
N LYS A 132 -5.66 -21.90 -8.11
CA LYS A 132 -6.96 -21.82 -8.82
C LYS A 132 -7.02 -22.70 -10.08
N ILE A 133 -6.40 -23.86 -10.04
CA ILE A 133 -6.47 -24.87 -11.13
C ILE A 133 -7.89 -25.41 -11.36
N ASP A 134 -8.79 -25.17 -10.42
CA ASP A 134 -10.22 -25.49 -10.51
C ASP A 134 -11.02 -24.60 -11.49
N LYS A 135 -10.43 -23.48 -11.94
CA LYS A 135 -11.09 -22.60 -12.90
C LYS A 135 -11.15 -23.25 -14.30
N PRO A 136 -12.29 -23.13 -15.03
CA PRO A 136 -12.44 -23.73 -16.37
C PRO A 136 -11.44 -23.22 -17.42
N GLN A 137 -10.91 -22.01 -17.22
CA GLN A 137 -9.94 -21.36 -18.12
C GLN A 137 -8.50 -21.47 -17.63
N ALA A 138 -8.24 -22.29 -16.60
CA ALA A 138 -6.89 -22.51 -16.08
C ALA A 138 -5.96 -23.10 -17.14
N ARG A 139 -4.75 -22.57 -17.22
CA ARG A 139 -3.67 -23.00 -18.13
C ARG A 139 -2.36 -23.24 -17.34
N PRO A 140 -2.37 -24.17 -16.39
CA PRO A 140 -1.31 -24.32 -15.40
C PRO A 140 0.08 -24.60 -16.01
N ASN A 141 0.17 -25.35 -17.12
CA ASN A 141 1.45 -25.63 -17.78
C ASN A 141 2.05 -24.36 -18.43
N ASP A 142 1.22 -23.56 -19.12
CA ASP A 142 1.68 -22.31 -19.72
C ASP A 142 2.16 -21.33 -18.63
N VAL A 143 1.48 -21.30 -17.47
CA VAL A 143 1.87 -20.45 -16.34
C VAL A 143 3.20 -20.88 -15.74
N VAL A 144 3.52 -22.18 -15.70
CA VAL A 144 4.85 -22.67 -15.30
C VAL A 144 5.93 -22.10 -16.21
N ASP A 145 5.73 -22.17 -17.52
CA ASP A 145 6.68 -21.64 -18.51
C ASP A 145 6.84 -20.10 -18.35
N GLU A 146 5.73 -19.37 -18.17
CA GLU A 146 5.75 -17.91 -17.94
C GLU A 146 6.49 -17.51 -16.66
N VAL A 147 6.37 -18.31 -15.58
CA VAL A 147 7.12 -18.07 -14.33
C VAL A 147 8.61 -18.30 -14.53
N LEU A 148 8.98 -19.37 -15.25
CA LEU A 148 10.39 -19.64 -15.57
C LEU A 148 10.99 -18.54 -16.46
N GLU A 149 10.26 -18.08 -17.47
CA GLU A 149 10.67 -16.92 -18.28
C GLU A 149 10.87 -15.67 -17.44
N LEU A 150 9.93 -15.39 -16.51
CA LEU A 150 10.06 -14.27 -15.59
C LEU A 150 11.30 -14.41 -14.71
N MET A 151 11.59 -15.59 -14.17
CA MET A 151 12.77 -15.82 -13.34
C MET A 151 14.07 -15.64 -14.14
N LEU A 152 14.10 -16.07 -15.40
CA LEU A 152 15.22 -15.83 -16.31
C LEU A 152 15.42 -14.34 -16.58
N ASP A 153 14.35 -13.60 -16.86
CA ASP A 153 14.38 -12.15 -17.04
C ASP A 153 14.92 -11.41 -15.80
N LEU A 154 14.72 -11.98 -14.63
CA LEU A 154 15.18 -11.46 -13.33
C LEU A 154 16.60 -11.96 -12.98
N ASN A 155 17.30 -12.58 -13.92
CA ASN A 155 18.64 -13.14 -13.72
C ASN A 155 18.74 -14.17 -12.58
N ALA A 156 17.71 -15.02 -12.41
CA ALA A 156 17.76 -16.11 -11.46
C ALA A 156 18.92 -17.06 -11.78
N SER A 157 19.57 -17.60 -10.75
CA SER A 157 20.62 -18.60 -10.91
C SER A 157 20.04 -19.96 -11.30
N ASP A 158 20.87 -20.85 -11.87
CA ASP A 158 20.44 -22.21 -12.22
C ASP A 158 19.86 -22.96 -11.00
N GLU A 159 20.40 -22.73 -9.81
CA GLU A 159 19.87 -23.30 -8.56
C GLU A 159 18.48 -22.76 -8.21
N GLN A 160 18.19 -21.52 -8.54
CA GLN A 160 16.88 -20.90 -8.29
C GLN A 160 15.86 -21.32 -9.36
N LEU A 161 16.30 -21.60 -10.58
CA LEU A 161 15.45 -22.11 -11.66
C LEU A 161 15.05 -23.58 -11.43
N ASP A 162 15.86 -24.37 -10.71
CA ASP A 162 15.52 -25.75 -10.30
C ASP A 162 14.58 -25.74 -9.08
N CYS A 163 13.49 -24.97 -9.17
CA CYS A 163 12.51 -24.82 -8.10
C CYS A 163 11.32 -25.78 -8.28
N PRO A 164 10.73 -26.29 -7.17
CA PRO A 164 9.55 -27.13 -7.25
C PRO A 164 8.32 -26.31 -7.63
N PHE A 165 7.46 -26.92 -8.46
CA PHE A 165 6.14 -26.42 -8.82
C PHE A 165 5.06 -27.30 -8.20
N LEU A 166 4.06 -26.67 -7.58
CA LEU A 166 2.84 -27.34 -7.11
C LEU A 166 1.62 -26.72 -7.76
N PHE A 167 0.58 -27.51 -7.88
CA PHE A 167 -0.70 -27.12 -8.41
C PHE A 167 -1.75 -27.14 -7.31
N ALA A 168 -2.47 -26.05 -7.10
CA ALA A 168 -3.38 -25.94 -5.96
C ALA A 168 -4.74 -25.34 -6.31
N SER A 169 -5.73 -25.72 -5.55
CA SER A 169 -6.98 -24.97 -5.40
C SER A 169 -7.16 -24.61 -3.93
N SER A 170 -6.70 -23.44 -3.55
CA SER A 170 -6.84 -22.95 -2.17
C SER A 170 -8.29 -22.87 -1.73
N LYS A 171 -9.22 -22.59 -2.66
CA LYS A 171 -10.66 -22.55 -2.39
C LYS A 171 -11.23 -23.93 -2.02
N ASN A 172 -10.74 -24.98 -2.66
CA ASN A 172 -11.20 -26.35 -2.46
C ASN A 172 -10.31 -27.14 -1.47
N GLY A 173 -9.22 -26.53 -0.99
CA GLY A 173 -8.39 -27.05 0.09
C GLY A 173 -7.47 -28.19 -0.31
N TYR A 174 -6.92 -28.20 -1.54
CA TYR A 174 -5.98 -29.23 -1.97
C TYR A 174 -4.78 -28.67 -2.75
N ALA A 175 -3.67 -29.40 -2.71
CA ALA A 175 -2.47 -29.16 -3.50
C ALA A 175 -1.93 -30.48 -4.06
N LYS A 176 -1.22 -30.42 -5.20
CA LYS A 176 -0.69 -31.57 -5.93
C LYS A 176 0.71 -31.30 -6.44
N LEU A 177 1.51 -32.35 -6.59
CA LEU A 177 2.80 -32.29 -7.29
C LEU A 177 2.63 -32.40 -8.81
N LYS A 178 1.65 -33.16 -9.26
CA LYS A 178 1.31 -33.33 -10.69
C LYS A 178 -0.19 -33.11 -10.89
N LEU A 179 -0.57 -32.61 -12.05
CA LEU A 179 -1.97 -32.32 -12.37
C LEU A 179 -2.88 -33.56 -12.31
N GLU A 180 -2.31 -34.74 -12.59
CA GLU A 180 -3.03 -36.03 -12.59
C GLU A 180 -3.25 -36.59 -11.18
N ASP A 181 -2.56 -36.06 -10.17
CA ASP A 181 -2.70 -36.54 -8.79
C ASP A 181 -4.12 -36.24 -8.26
N PRO A 182 -4.63 -37.03 -7.30
CA PRO A 182 -5.98 -36.84 -6.77
C PRO A 182 -6.11 -35.55 -5.95
N ASP A 183 -7.33 -34.98 -5.95
CA ASP A 183 -7.71 -33.81 -5.15
C ASP A 183 -8.00 -34.23 -3.72
N VAL A 184 -7.03 -34.14 -2.80
CA VAL A 184 -7.20 -34.66 -1.43
C VAL A 184 -7.11 -33.54 -0.38
N ASP A 185 -5.91 -33.04 -0.14
CA ASP A 185 -5.62 -32.07 0.93
C ASP A 185 -4.38 -31.19 0.59
N MET A 186 -3.95 -30.35 1.54
CA MET A 186 -2.75 -29.51 1.39
C MET A 186 -1.45 -30.22 1.81
N LYS A 187 -1.50 -31.50 2.16
CA LYS A 187 -0.32 -32.26 2.62
C LYS A 187 0.87 -32.17 1.65
N PRO A 188 0.71 -32.29 0.31
CA PRO A 188 1.83 -32.14 -0.61
C PRO A 188 2.55 -30.80 -0.50
N LEU A 189 1.83 -29.72 -0.20
CA LEU A 189 2.43 -28.41 0.02
C LEU A 189 3.22 -28.35 1.34
N PHE A 190 2.67 -28.89 2.42
CA PHE A 190 3.38 -28.95 3.70
C PHE A 190 4.66 -29.77 3.59
N GLU A 191 4.61 -30.95 2.96
CA GLU A 191 5.77 -31.80 2.74
C GLU A 191 6.84 -31.09 1.91
N THR A 192 6.44 -30.45 0.81
CA THR A 192 7.39 -29.69 -0.03
C THR A 192 8.02 -28.52 0.72
N ILE A 193 7.28 -27.80 1.57
CA ILE A 193 7.84 -26.72 2.40
C ILE A 193 8.91 -27.28 3.33
N VAL A 194 8.63 -28.40 4.02
CA VAL A 194 9.57 -29.00 4.96
C VAL A 194 10.82 -29.55 4.26
N ASP A 195 10.67 -30.15 3.08
CA ASP A 195 11.75 -30.81 2.35
C ASP A 195 12.61 -29.82 1.57
N PHE A 196 12.00 -28.80 0.96
CA PHE A 196 12.71 -27.87 0.05
C PHE A 196 13.24 -26.63 0.74
N ILE A 197 12.46 -26.01 1.67
CA ILE A 197 12.91 -24.82 2.36
C ILE A 197 13.95 -25.20 3.41
N PRO A 198 15.14 -24.56 3.39
CA PRO A 198 16.19 -24.90 4.35
C PRO A 198 15.80 -24.57 5.79
N ALA A 199 16.27 -25.39 6.71
CA ALA A 199 16.15 -25.10 8.13
C ALA A 199 17.01 -23.89 8.51
N PRO A 200 16.53 -23.02 9.42
CA PRO A 200 17.33 -21.89 9.90
C PRO A 200 18.64 -22.34 10.52
N LYS A 201 19.72 -21.59 10.24
CA LYS A 201 21.06 -21.86 10.74
C LYS A 201 21.46 -20.83 11.79
N GLY A 202 22.03 -21.30 12.90
CA GLY A 202 22.51 -20.41 13.96
C GLY A 202 23.38 -21.15 14.95
N ASP A 203 23.99 -20.43 15.88
CA ASP A 203 24.77 -21.01 16.96
C ASP A 203 23.96 -20.96 18.28
N PRO A 204 23.48 -22.11 18.80
CA PRO A 204 22.67 -22.13 20.03
C PRO A 204 23.44 -21.68 21.28
N ASP A 205 24.78 -21.81 21.24
CA ASP A 205 25.67 -21.52 22.36
C ASP A 205 26.29 -20.11 22.26
N ALA A 206 25.98 -19.37 21.19
CA ALA A 206 26.40 -17.98 21.02
C ALA A 206 25.59 -17.03 21.91
N GLU A 207 26.07 -15.80 22.02
CA GLU A 207 25.34 -14.73 22.68
C GLU A 207 24.11 -14.34 21.85
N THR A 208 23.04 -13.92 22.52
CA THR A 208 21.77 -13.54 21.87
C THR A 208 21.97 -12.44 20.83
N GLN A 209 21.43 -12.65 19.64
CA GLN A 209 21.29 -11.62 18.60
C GLN A 209 19.90 -11.76 17.97
N LEU A 210 19.08 -10.71 18.07
CA LEU A 210 17.77 -10.60 17.44
C LEU A 210 17.71 -9.31 16.64
N LEU A 211 17.46 -9.40 15.33
CA LEU A 211 17.23 -8.25 14.47
C LEU A 211 15.75 -7.89 14.45
N VAL A 212 15.40 -6.67 14.82
CA VAL A 212 14.03 -6.16 14.75
C VAL A 212 13.71 -5.75 13.33
N SER A 213 12.83 -6.49 12.68
CA SER A 213 12.45 -6.29 11.27
C SER A 213 11.13 -5.54 11.10
N THR A 214 10.17 -5.74 12.03
CA THR A 214 8.89 -5.03 12.04
C THR A 214 8.55 -4.56 13.45
N ILE A 215 7.71 -3.54 13.54
CA ILE A 215 7.22 -3.01 14.82
C ILE A 215 5.70 -3.05 14.80
N ASP A 216 5.13 -3.45 15.92
CA ASP A 216 3.72 -3.33 16.24
C ASP A 216 3.53 -2.51 17.51
N TYR A 217 2.33 -2.08 17.78
CA TYR A 217 2.02 -1.28 18.94
C TYR A 217 0.75 -1.77 19.65
N ASN A 218 0.82 -1.81 20.96
CA ASN A 218 -0.33 -2.13 21.80
C ASN A 218 -0.39 -1.11 22.95
N GLU A 219 -1.57 -0.55 23.24
CA GLU A 219 -1.75 0.49 24.26
C GLU A 219 -1.32 0.07 25.68
N PHE A 220 -1.35 -1.24 25.97
CA PHE A 220 -1.00 -1.76 27.31
C PHE A 220 0.48 -2.09 27.47
N VAL A 221 1.14 -2.55 26.41
CA VAL A 221 2.54 -3.00 26.48
C VAL A 221 3.51 -2.12 25.68
N GLY A 222 2.99 -1.10 25.01
CA GLY A 222 3.77 -0.18 24.18
C GLY A 222 4.22 -0.81 22.87
N ARG A 223 5.41 -0.42 22.39
CA ARG A 223 6.02 -0.95 21.19
C ARG A 223 6.41 -2.41 21.33
N ILE A 224 6.16 -3.18 20.30
CA ILE A 224 6.48 -4.60 20.20
C ILE A 224 7.36 -4.79 18.97
N GLY A 225 8.62 -5.15 19.18
CA GLY A 225 9.54 -5.47 18.09
C GLY A 225 9.37 -6.93 17.68
N ILE A 226 9.21 -7.19 16.38
CA ILE A 226 9.13 -8.53 15.81
C ILE A 226 10.38 -8.77 14.97
N GLY A 227 10.99 -9.93 15.17
CA GLY A 227 12.19 -10.29 14.44
C GLY A 227 12.58 -11.75 14.62
N LYS A 228 13.58 -12.16 13.85
CA LYS A 228 14.17 -13.49 13.93
C LYS A 228 15.33 -13.48 14.94
N VAL A 229 15.40 -14.49 15.78
CA VAL A 229 16.57 -14.75 16.61
C VAL A 229 17.65 -15.36 15.71
N GLU A 230 18.71 -14.62 15.41
CA GLU A 230 19.77 -15.10 14.52
C GLU A 230 20.75 -16.01 15.25
N ASN A 231 21.09 -15.70 16.49
CA ASN A 231 22.00 -16.50 17.31
C ASN A 231 21.54 -16.57 18.76
N GLY A 232 21.94 -17.63 19.43
CA GLY A 232 21.74 -17.82 20.87
C GLY A 232 20.30 -18.05 21.25
N LYS A 233 19.96 -17.56 22.45
CA LYS A 233 18.65 -17.69 23.06
C LYS A 233 18.23 -16.39 23.70
N ILE A 234 16.96 -16.06 23.63
CA ILE A 234 16.35 -14.89 24.23
C ILE A 234 15.35 -15.31 25.32
N LYS A 235 15.36 -14.65 26.48
CA LYS A 235 14.51 -15.01 27.63
C LYS A 235 13.75 -13.81 28.19
N VAL A 236 12.62 -14.08 28.79
CA VAL A 236 11.90 -13.08 29.60
C VAL A 236 12.76 -12.67 30.79
N ASN A 237 12.69 -11.39 31.15
CA ASN A 237 13.50 -10.75 32.19
C ASN A 237 15.02 -10.68 31.94
N GLN A 238 15.47 -11.06 30.74
CA GLN A 238 16.87 -10.91 30.34
C GLN A 238 17.26 -9.43 30.23
N GLU A 239 18.44 -9.08 30.77
CA GLU A 239 19.09 -7.82 30.49
C GLU A 239 19.73 -7.90 29.11
N ALA A 240 19.50 -6.90 28.28
CA ALA A 240 19.95 -6.84 26.91
C ALA A 240 20.44 -5.44 26.56
N LEU A 241 21.15 -5.33 25.46
CA LEU A 241 21.60 -4.10 24.86
C LEU A 241 20.95 -3.91 23.51
N VAL A 242 20.37 -2.75 23.25
CA VAL A 242 19.90 -2.34 21.94
C VAL A 242 21.00 -1.57 21.25
N VAL A 243 21.39 -2.04 20.07
CA VAL A 243 22.41 -1.42 19.19
C VAL A 243 21.84 -1.28 17.78
N ASN A 244 22.43 -0.41 16.94
CA ASN A 244 21.96 -0.18 15.59
C ASN A 244 23.14 -0.08 14.62
N HIS A 245 23.05 -0.75 13.48
CA HIS A 245 24.11 -0.80 12.47
C HIS A 245 24.44 0.57 11.86
N HIS A 246 23.41 1.40 11.60
CA HIS A 246 23.57 2.73 11.01
C HIS A 246 23.80 3.83 12.03
N ASN A 247 23.64 3.54 13.32
CA ASN A 247 23.92 4.44 14.44
C ASN A 247 24.74 3.73 15.52
N PRO A 248 26.07 3.63 15.32
CA PRO A 248 26.96 2.91 16.25
C PRO A 248 26.97 3.47 17.68
N ASP A 249 26.59 4.75 17.84
CA ASP A 249 26.52 5.42 19.14
C ASP A 249 25.24 5.02 19.93
N LYS A 250 24.26 4.43 19.27
CA LYS A 250 23.05 3.93 19.92
C LYS A 250 23.37 2.66 20.71
N ARG A 251 23.51 2.83 22.03
CA ARG A 251 23.72 1.73 22.99
C ARG A 251 22.81 1.95 24.19
N LYS A 252 21.70 1.25 24.24
CA LYS A 252 20.71 1.38 25.32
C LYS A 252 20.56 0.06 26.06
N LYS A 253 20.82 0.05 27.36
CA LYS A 253 20.51 -1.10 28.22
C LYS A 253 19.00 -1.19 28.42
N VAL A 254 18.46 -2.37 28.23
CA VAL A 254 17.03 -2.66 28.30
C VAL A 254 16.79 -3.97 29.03
N ARG A 255 15.55 -4.17 29.47
CA ARG A 255 15.08 -5.45 30.02
C ARG A 255 13.89 -5.94 29.23
N ILE A 256 13.93 -7.17 28.78
CA ILE A 256 12.84 -7.82 28.06
C ILE A 256 11.73 -8.14 29.07
N THR A 257 10.60 -7.46 28.98
CA THR A 257 9.50 -7.69 29.93
C THR A 257 8.62 -8.84 29.52
N LYS A 258 8.39 -9.00 28.19
CA LYS A 258 7.60 -10.10 27.63
C LYS A 258 8.18 -10.57 26.31
N LEU A 259 8.03 -11.86 26.08
CA LEU A 259 8.43 -12.55 24.86
C LEU A 259 7.24 -13.36 24.36
N TYR A 260 6.94 -13.24 23.07
CA TYR A 260 5.83 -13.94 22.44
C TYR A 260 6.33 -14.76 21.27
N ALA A 261 5.81 -15.97 21.14
CA ALA A 261 5.85 -16.76 19.91
C ALA A 261 4.52 -16.64 19.16
N PHE A 262 4.51 -17.05 17.90
CA PHE A 262 3.29 -17.14 17.10
C PHE A 262 2.75 -18.56 17.13
N ASP A 263 1.43 -18.71 17.32
CA ASP A 263 0.68 -19.95 17.25
C ASP A 263 -0.65 -19.67 16.53
N GLY A 264 -0.80 -20.15 15.32
CA GLY A 264 -1.81 -19.65 14.41
C GLY A 264 -1.68 -18.14 14.24
N LEU A 265 -2.76 -17.43 14.41
CA LEU A 265 -2.82 -15.96 14.36
C LEU A 265 -2.57 -15.28 15.71
N LYS A 266 -2.39 -16.04 16.78
CA LYS A 266 -2.25 -15.52 18.12
C LYS A 266 -0.78 -15.42 18.53
N ARG A 267 -0.50 -14.41 19.37
CA ARG A 267 0.73 -14.33 20.13
C ARG A 267 0.55 -15.06 21.45
N VAL A 268 1.42 -15.99 21.73
CA VAL A 268 1.43 -16.75 23.00
C VAL A 268 2.66 -16.38 23.80
N ASP A 269 2.49 -16.16 25.09
CA ASP A 269 3.60 -15.87 26.01
C ASP A 269 4.53 -17.09 26.08
N VAL A 270 5.84 -16.86 25.91
CA VAL A 270 6.88 -17.88 26.05
C VAL A 270 7.99 -17.36 26.97
N GLU A 271 8.63 -18.26 27.72
CA GLU A 271 9.71 -17.87 28.63
C GLU A 271 11.06 -17.74 27.94
N GLU A 272 11.27 -18.54 26.90
CA GLU A 272 12.52 -18.63 26.12
C GLU A 272 12.22 -18.88 24.64
N ALA A 273 13.03 -18.31 23.75
CA ALA A 273 13.09 -18.65 22.34
C ALA A 273 14.54 -18.80 21.88
N SER A 274 14.79 -19.56 20.83
CA SER A 274 16.12 -19.91 20.34
C SER A 274 16.34 -19.42 18.91
N TYR A 275 17.58 -19.49 18.43
CA TYR A 275 17.92 -19.15 17.05
C TYR A 275 16.95 -19.81 16.05
N GLY A 276 16.61 -19.09 15.00
CA GLY A 276 15.64 -19.51 14.00
C GLY A 276 14.18 -19.17 14.33
N ASP A 277 13.83 -18.91 15.60
CA ASP A 277 12.46 -18.49 15.95
C ASP A 277 12.18 -17.06 15.52
N ILE A 278 10.99 -16.83 14.95
CA ILE A 278 10.41 -15.50 14.79
C ILE A 278 9.59 -15.20 16.04
N VAL A 279 9.97 -14.13 16.74
CA VAL A 279 9.37 -13.75 18.04
C VAL A 279 9.00 -12.30 18.08
N ALA A 280 8.11 -11.97 19.02
CA ALA A 280 7.75 -10.60 19.35
C ALA A 280 8.23 -10.26 20.77
N VAL A 281 8.90 -9.12 20.93
CA VAL A 281 9.53 -8.66 22.17
C VAL A 281 8.93 -7.34 22.59
N SER A 282 8.56 -7.19 23.87
CA SER A 282 8.06 -5.93 24.44
C SER A 282 8.82 -5.49 25.68
N GLY A 283 8.58 -4.24 26.12
CA GLY A 283 9.23 -3.61 27.26
C GLY A 283 10.36 -2.65 26.88
N ILE A 284 10.52 -2.35 25.60
CA ILE A 284 11.51 -1.42 25.07
C ILE A 284 10.79 -0.25 24.40
N GLU A 285 10.70 0.89 25.09
CA GLU A 285 9.92 2.06 24.63
C GLU A 285 10.45 2.67 23.33
N ASP A 286 11.78 2.70 23.15
CA ASP A 286 12.45 3.35 22.02
C ASP A 286 13.07 2.31 21.06
N LEU A 287 12.28 1.29 20.74
CA LEU A 287 12.69 0.25 19.79
C LEU A 287 12.33 0.68 18.37
N HIS A 288 13.29 0.52 17.47
CA HIS A 288 13.13 0.87 16.05
C HIS A 288 13.44 -0.34 15.16
N VAL A 289 12.87 -0.31 13.96
CA VAL A 289 13.23 -1.27 12.92
C VAL A 289 14.73 -1.15 12.59
N GLY A 290 15.41 -2.29 12.47
CA GLY A 290 16.86 -2.36 12.28
C GLY A 290 17.68 -2.32 13.56
N ASP A 291 17.04 -2.18 14.72
CA ASP A 291 17.73 -2.37 15.99
C ASP A 291 18.06 -3.85 16.20
N THR A 292 19.23 -4.10 16.73
CA THR A 292 19.63 -5.45 17.17
C THR A 292 19.56 -5.51 18.69
N ILE A 293 18.82 -6.48 19.20
CA ILE A 293 18.79 -6.81 20.62
C ILE A 293 19.86 -7.87 20.84
N CYS A 294 20.88 -7.54 21.63
CA CYS A 294 22.03 -8.39 21.90
C CYS A 294 22.40 -8.38 23.38
N THR A 295 23.40 -9.19 23.76
CA THR A 295 23.96 -9.15 25.11
C THR A 295 25.11 -8.14 25.21
N GLU A 296 25.44 -7.69 26.44
CA GLU A 296 26.57 -6.80 26.67
C GLU A 296 27.93 -7.44 26.31
N LYS A 297 28.00 -8.77 26.28
CA LYS A 297 29.23 -9.50 25.96
C LYS A 297 29.56 -9.49 24.47
N ASN A 298 28.53 -9.42 23.62
CA ASN A 298 28.68 -9.28 22.17
C ASN A 298 27.79 -8.17 21.63
N PRO A 299 28.18 -6.88 21.77
CA PRO A 299 27.37 -5.74 21.36
C PRO A 299 27.50 -5.46 19.85
N GLU A 300 27.31 -6.46 19.01
CA GLU A 300 27.42 -6.39 17.57
C GLU A 300 26.04 -6.17 16.94
N ALA A 301 25.90 -5.08 16.18
CA ALA A 301 24.70 -4.77 15.42
C ALA A 301 24.68 -5.56 14.11
N LEU A 302 23.59 -6.25 13.86
CA LEU A 302 23.38 -6.97 12.60
C LEU A 302 23.12 -5.98 11.45
N PRO A 303 23.67 -6.25 10.25
CA PRO A 303 23.46 -5.38 9.11
C PRO A 303 22.00 -5.42 8.65
N PHE A 304 21.45 -4.25 8.41
CA PHE A 304 20.12 -4.13 7.83
C PHE A 304 20.08 -3.01 6.79
N GLN A 305 19.09 -3.06 5.91
CA GLN A 305 18.90 -2.04 4.89
C GLN A 305 18.19 -0.84 5.50
N LYS A 306 18.76 0.36 5.27
CA LYS A 306 18.16 1.60 5.74
C LYS A 306 16.77 1.77 5.14
N ILE A 307 15.81 2.17 5.96
CA ILE A 307 14.44 2.47 5.52
C ILE A 307 14.53 3.62 4.51
N SER A 308 13.93 3.43 3.34
CA SER A 308 13.88 4.48 2.31
C SER A 308 13.13 5.69 2.85
N GLU A 309 13.65 6.87 2.56
CA GLU A 309 13.02 8.12 2.97
C GLU A 309 11.70 8.33 2.20
N PRO A 310 10.72 9.04 2.80
CA PRO A 310 9.52 9.43 2.09
C PRO A 310 9.82 10.24 0.82
N THR A 311 9.03 10.02 -0.21
CA THR A 311 9.17 10.71 -1.52
C THR A 311 8.06 11.71 -1.79
N ILE A 312 6.91 11.57 -1.11
CA ILE A 312 5.72 12.40 -1.29
C ILE A 312 5.28 12.95 0.06
N SER A 313 4.77 14.17 0.08
CA SER A 313 4.20 14.81 1.26
C SER A 313 2.82 15.40 0.95
N MET A 314 1.98 15.48 1.98
CA MET A 314 0.64 16.05 1.95
C MET A 314 0.38 16.78 3.26
N ASP A 315 -0.30 17.91 3.22
CA ASP A 315 -0.71 18.63 4.43
C ASP A 315 -2.05 18.08 4.93
N PHE A 316 -2.10 17.77 6.22
CA PHE A 316 -3.31 17.41 6.96
C PHE A 316 -3.67 18.58 7.87
N MET A 317 -4.85 19.13 7.72
CA MET A 317 -5.26 20.31 8.46
C MET A 317 -6.68 20.21 9.01
N VAL A 318 -6.96 21.03 9.99
CA VAL A 318 -8.33 21.17 10.52
C VAL A 318 -9.24 21.64 9.39
N ASN A 319 -10.43 21.04 9.29
CA ASN A 319 -11.46 21.52 8.36
C ASN A 319 -12.05 22.83 8.88
N ASP A 320 -11.87 23.93 8.15
CA ASP A 320 -12.35 25.28 8.45
C ASP A 320 -13.46 25.74 7.50
N SER A 321 -14.08 24.79 6.79
CA SER A 321 -15.19 25.09 5.88
C SER A 321 -16.48 25.48 6.62
N PRO A 322 -17.45 26.12 5.92
CA PRO A 322 -18.75 26.42 6.51
C PRO A 322 -19.56 25.21 6.97
N LEU A 323 -19.22 23.99 6.55
CA LEU A 323 -19.85 22.73 6.96
C LEU A 323 -19.00 21.96 7.99
N ALA A 324 -17.90 22.55 8.47
CA ALA A 324 -17.01 21.90 9.43
C ALA A 324 -17.73 21.50 10.72
N GLY A 325 -17.38 20.33 11.27
CA GLY A 325 -17.91 19.81 12.53
C GLY A 325 -19.35 19.29 12.45
N THR A 326 -19.95 19.17 11.27
CA THR A 326 -21.32 18.64 11.12
C THR A 326 -21.38 17.12 11.01
N GLU A 327 -20.32 16.46 10.60
CA GLU A 327 -20.29 15.02 10.28
C GLU A 327 -19.21 14.28 11.08
N GLY A 328 -18.12 14.93 11.45
CA GLY A 328 -17.02 14.33 12.16
C GLY A 328 -17.17 14.29 13.66
N LYS A 329 -16.68 13.22 14.29
CA LYS A 329 -16.58 13.08 15.74
C LYS A 329 -15.31 13.73 16.29
N PHE A 330 -14.21 13.63 15.56
CA PHE A 330 -12.89 14.16 15.92
C PHE A 330 -12.49 15.23 14.93
N VAL A 331 -12.65 16.51 15.33
CA VAL A 331 -12.54 17.67 14.42
C VAL A 331 -11.46 18.67 14.83
N THR A 332 -10.81 18.49 15.99
CA THR A 332 -9.84 19.46 16.52
C THR A 332 -8.41 19.13 16.08
N SER A 333 -7.57 20.16 16.02
CA SER A 333 -6.13 20.06 15.77
C SER A 333 -5.47 19.03 16.71
N ARG A 334 -5.82 19.03 17.99
CA ARG A 334 -5.31 18.07 18.96
C ARG A 334 -5.66 16.62 18.61
N HIS A 335 -6.90 16.35 18.23
CA HIS A 335 -7.32 15.00 17.84
C HIS A 335 -6.54 14.51 16.61
N ILE A 336 -6.40 15.37 15.59
CA ILE A 336 -5.67 15.05 14.35
C ILE A 336 -4.20 14.80 14.68
N ARG A 337 -3.58 15.69 15.47
CA ARG A 337 -2.20 15.55 15.93
C ARG A 337 -1.95 14.23 16.64
N ASP A 338 -2.73 13.95 17.68
CA ASP A 338 -2.55 12.77 18.51
C ASP A 338 -2.73 11.49 17.67
N ARG A 339 -3.64 11.51 16.69
CA ARG A 339 -3.86 10.39 15.78
C ARG A 339 -2.69 10.18 14.80
N LEU A 340 -2.19 11.26 14.18
CA LEU A 340 -1.06 11.20 13.25
C LEU A 340 0.22 10.75 13.95
N PHE A 341 0.51 11.29 15.15
CA PHE A 341 1.69 10.88 15.91
C PHE A 341 1.58 9.45 16.45
N ARG A 342 0.37 8.96 16.73
CA ARG A 342 0.14 7.56 17.10
C ARG A 342 0.49 6.61 15.94
N GLU A 343 0.23 7.00 14.68
CA GLU A 343 0.58 6.20 13.51
C GLU A 343 2.08 5.92 13.41
N LEU A 344 2.94 6.86 13.83
CA LEU A 344 4.39 6.68 13.85
C LEU A 344 4.87 5.56 14.78
N ASN A 345 4.00 5.02 15.64
CA ASN A 345 4.36 3.87 16.47
C ASN A 345 4.37 2.57 15.69
N THR A 346 3.60 2.47 14.62
CA THR A 346 3.45 1.27 13.79
C THR A 346 4.05 1.46 12.40
N ASP A 347 3.86 2.62 11.80
CA ASP A 347 4.36 2.92 10.46
C ASP A 347 5.68 3.69 10.51
N VAL A 348 6.76 2.95 10.28
CA VAL A 348 8.13 3.49 10.31
C VAL A 348 8.53 4.22 9.02
N SER A 349 7.71 4.13 7.96
CA SER A 349 7.92 4.82 6.69
C SER A 349 7.19 6.15 6.59
N LEU A 350 6.34 6.45 7.55
CA LEU A 350 5.63 7.70 7.67
C LEU A 350 6.47 8.72 8.45
N ARG A 351 6.38 9.99 8.05
CA ARG A 351 6.94 11.12 8.80
C ARG A 351 5.88 12.17 9.00
N VAL A 352 5.74 12.65 10.21
CA VAL A 352 4.79 13.71 10.59
C VAL A 352 5.57 14.87 11.19
N GLU A 353 5.38 16.06 10.65
CA GLU A 353 6.03 17.29 11.07
C GLU A 353 4.96 18.34 11.38
N GLU A 354 5.15 19.05 12.50
CA GLU A 354 4.36 20.23 12.81
C GLU A 354 4.80 21.38 11.89
N THR A 355 3.84 22.13 11.37
CA THR A 355 4.12 23.31 10.54
C THR A 355 4.08 24.58 11.40
N GLU A 356 4.33 25.76 10.78
CA GLU A 356 4.17 27.05 11.47
C GLU A 356 2.74 27.28 11.95
N SER A 357 1.76 26.64 11.31
CA SER A 357 0.36 26.67 11.75
C SER A 357 0.07 25.53 12.69
N ALA A 358 -0.47 25.82 13.87
CA ALA A 358 -0.89 24.83 14.86
C ALA A 358 -2.02 23.89 14.36
N ASP A 359 -2.70 24.24 13.28
CA ASP A 359 -3.83 23.52 12.71
C ASP A 359 -3.45 22.74 11.44
N CYS A 360 -2.16 22.67 11.10
CA CYS A 360 -1.65 22.00 9.91
C CYS A 360 -0.44 21.13 10.22
N PHE A 361 -0.45 19.90 9.73
CA PHE A 361 0.60 18.90 9.89
C PHE A 361 1.07 18.43 8.53
N LYS A 362 2.38 18.43 8.29
CA LYS A 362 2.97 17.87 7.09
C LYS A 362 3.21 16.39 7.28
N VAL A 363 2.54 15.58 6.47
CA VAL A 363 2.66 14.13 6.51
C VAL A 363 3.36 13.66 5.24
N SER A 364 4.45 12.94 5.40
CA SER A 364 5.26 12.43 4.30
C SER A 364 5.25 10.91 4.29
N GLY A 365 5.06 10.32 3.11
CA GLY A 365 4.99 8.88 2.89
C GLY A 365 5.72 8.47 1.60
N ARG A 366 5.70 7.17 1.30
CA ARG A 366 6.42 6.62 0.14
C ARG A 366 5.68 6.77 -1.18
N GLY A 367 4.35 6.86 -1.14
CA GLY A 367 3.51 6.94 -2.33
C GLY A 367 2.11 7.43 -2.04
N GLU A 368 1.34 7.70 -3.09
CA GLU A 368 -0.05 8.18 -2.98
C GLU A 368 -0.97 7.18 -2.30
N LEU A 369 -0.80 5.88 -2.59
CA LEU A 369 -1.59 4.83 -1.97
C LEU A 369 -1.37 4.78 -0.46
N HIS A 370 -0.13 4.93 -0.02
CA HIS A 370 0.23 4.94 1.39
C HIS A 370 -0.51 6.06 2.14
N LEU A 371 -0.45 7.31 1.63
CA LEU A 371 -1.14 8.45 2.23
C LEU A 371 -2.67 8.32 2.11
N SER A 372 -3.20 7.81 1.00
CA SER A 372 -4.65 7.62 0.83
C SER A 372 -5.23 6.57 1.79
N VAL A 373 -4.46 5.53 2.11
CA VAL A 373 -4.84 4.54 3.13
C VAL A 373 -4.94 5.18 4.51
N LEU A 374 -3.98 6.03 4.88
CA LEU A 374 -4.03 6.78 6.15
C LEU A 374 -5.27 7.69 6.20
N VAL A 375 -5.54 8.45 5.13
CA VAL A 375 -6.72 9.33 5.02
C VAL A 375 -8.01 8.52 5.20
N GLU A 376 -8.15 7.39 4.51
CA GLU A 376 -9.35 6.54 4.60
C GLU A 376 -9.48 5.87 5.98
N THR A 377 -8.38 5.46 6.60
CA THR A 377 -8.38 4.91 7.96
C THR A 377 -8.90 5.94 8.96
N MET A 378 -8.36 7.16 8.94
CA MET A 378 -8.80 8.25 9.81
C MET A 378 -10.28 8.61 9.55
N ARG A 379 -10.69 8.65 8.29
CA ARG A 379 -12.09 8.87 7.90
C ARG A 379 -13.04 7.86 8.56
N ARG A 380 -12.71 6.57 8.49
CA ARG A 380 -13.51 5.48 9.10
C ARG A 380 -13.50 5.50 10.62
N GLU A 381 -12.44 6.00 11.22
CA GLU A 381 -12.37 6.22 12.67
C GLU A 381 -13.25 7.39 13.14
N GLY A 382 -13.84 8.16 12.24
CA GLY A 382 -14.74 9.28 12.53
C GLY A 382 -14.05 10.64 12.59
N PHE A 383 -12.85 10.77 12.04
CA PHE A 383 -12.16 12.05 11.93
C PHE A 383 -12.73 12.90 10.78
N GLU A 384 -12.75 14.21 10.99
CA GLU A 384 -13.03 15.21 9.97
C GLU A 384 -11.83 16.15 9.88
N PHE A 385 -11.29 16.31 8.68
CA PHE A 385 -10.09 17.11 8.39
C PHE A 385 -10.06 17.50 6.92
N ALA A 386 -9.11 18.34 6.53
CA ALA A 386 -8.85 18.65 5.13
C ALA A 386 -7.42 18.22 4.75
N VAL A 387 -7.24 17.85 3.49
CA VAL A 387 -5.91 17.53 2.94
C VAL A 387 -5.59 18.36 1.72
N SER A 388 -4.31 18.69 1.55
CA SER A 388 -3.78 19.34 0.36
C SER A 388 -3.48 18.34 -0.75
N LYS A 389 -3.17 18.85 -1.94
CA LYS A 389 -2.56 18.07 -3.01
C LYS A 389 -1.27 17.41 -2.52
N ALA A 390 -1.05 16.15 -2.94
CA ALA A 390 0.22 15.49 -2.72
C ALA A 390 1.33 16.15 -3.56
N GLU A 391 2.48 16.42 -2.93
CA GLU A 391 3.64 17.02 -3.58
C GLU A 391 4.87 16.14 -3.35
N VAL A 392 5.73 16.03 -4.37
CA VAL A 392 7.00 15.30 -4.23
C VAL A 392 7.98 16.09 -3.38
N ILE A 393 8.80 15.36 -2.62
CA ILE A 393 9.85 15.94 -1.78
C ILE A 393 11.10 16.14 -2.65
N TYR A 394 11.47 17.39 -2.86
CA TYR A 394 12.70 17.75 -3.57
C TYR A 394 13.91 17.71 -2.63
N LYS A 395 15.07 17.42 -3.20
CA LYS A 395 16.37 17.52 -2.53
C LYS A 395 17.28 18.46 -3.31
N GLU A 396 18.39 18.86 -2.67
CA GLU A 396 19.46 19.57 -3.34
C GLU A 396 20.75 18.76 -3.17
N ASN A 397 21.54 18.68 -4.24
CA ASN A 397 22.86 18.08 -4.16
C ASN A 397 23.87 19.06 -3.56
N GLU A 398 25.11 18.62 -3.35
CA GLU A 398 26.20 19.44 -2.80
C GLU A 398 26.51 20.70 -3.65
N GLN A 399 26.08 20.71 -4.90
CA GLN A 399 26.26 21.82 -5.84
C GLN A 399 25.04 22.77 -5.90
N GLY A 400 24.00 22.54 -5.09
CA GLY A 400 22.77 23.32 -5.07
C GLY A 400 21.84 23.04 -6.26
N VAL A 401 22.03 21.92 -6.98
CA VAL A 401 21.13 21.51 -8.05
C VAL A 401 19.91 20.82 -7.43
N LYS A 402 18.73 21.25 -7.84
CA LYS A 402 17.45 20.66 -7.41
C LYS A 402 17.30 19.24 -7.97
N LEU A 403 17.06 18.29 -7.09
CA LEU A 403 16.80 16.89 -7.41
C LEU A 403 15.34 16.54 -7.11
N GLU A 404 14.79 15.62 -7.92
CA GLU A 404 13.45 15.08 -7.73
C GLU A 404 13.46 13.54 -7.69
N PRO A 405 12.49 12.91 -6.99
CA PRO A 405 12.41 11.46 -6.96
C PRO A 405 12.04 10.92 -8.33
N MET A 406 12.76 9.86 -8.76
CA MET A 406 12.60 9.16 -10.03
C MET A 406 12.08 7.75 -9.80
N GLU A 407 11.25 7.29 -10.72
CA GLU A 407 10.70 5.93 -10.73
C GLU A 407 10.93 5.26 -12.07
N ILE A 408 11.14 3.96 -12.05
CA ILE A 408 11.03 3.10 -13.23
C ILE A 408 9.59 2.57 -13.27
N ALA A 409 8.87 2.90 -14.34
CA ALA A 409 7.52 2.43 -14.57
C ALA A 409 7.53 1.28 -15.57
N TYR A 410 7.07 0.11 -15.13
CA TYR A 410 6.81 -1.07 -15.97
C TYR A 410 5.33 -1.11 -16.32
N ILE A 411 5.03 -1.05 -17.60
CA ILE A 411 3.67 -0.82 -18.08
C ILE A 411 3.32 -1.85 -19.15
N ASP A 412 2.36 -2.72 -18.83
CA ASP A 412 1.83 -3.68 -19.78
C ASP A 412 0.50 -3.17 -20.35
N VAL A 413 0.46 -2.96 -21.65
CA VAL A 413 -0.70 -2.37 -22.34
C VAL A 413 -1.07 -3.15 -23.59
N PRO A 414 -2.38 -3.20 -23.94
CA PRO A 414 -2.79 -3.67 -25.26
C PRO A 414 -2.08 -2.89 -26.37
N GLU A 415 -1.69 -3.55 -27.45
CA GLU A 415 -0.95 -2.94 -28.56
C GLU A 415 -1.63 -1.67 -29.09
N GLU A 416 -2.98 -1.63 -29.12
CA GLU A 416 -3.77 -0.46 -29.55
C GLU A 416 -3.60 0.77 -28.64
N ALA A 417 -3.29 0.61 -27.36
CA ALA A 417 -3.12 1.67 -26.39
C ALA A 417 -1.67 2.18 -26.27
N THR A 418 -0.69 1.45 -26.81
CA THR A 418 0.75 1.71 -26.65
C THR A 418 1.12 3.14 -27.04
N GLY A 419 0.66 3.62 -28.21
CA GLY A 419 0.98 4.97 -28.69
C GLY A 419 0.44 6.08 -27.79
N SER A 420 -0.77 5.93 -27.28
CA SER A 420 -1.41 6.91 -26.37
C SER A 420 -0.64 7.00 -25.05
N VAL A 421 -0.27 5.86 -24.47
CA VAL A 421 0.47 5.77 -23.21
C VAL A 421 1.87 6.38 -23.35
N ILE A 422 2.61 6.04 -24.41
CA ILE A 422 3.94 6.62 -24.68
C ILE A 422 3.85 8.15 -24.81
N GLN A 423 2.89 8.66 -25.56
CA GLN A 423 2.70 10.10 -25.73
C GLN A 423 2.44 10.80 -24.40
N LYS A 424 1.53 10.28 -23.57
CA LYS A 424 1.17 10.89 -22.29
C LYS A 424 2.31 10.86 -21.29
N LEU A 425 3.02 9.74 -21.16
CA LEU A 425 4.15 9.64 -20.23
C LEU A 425 5.31 10.54 -20.66
N THR A 426 5.57 10.67 -21.96
CA THR A 426 6.59 11.58 -22.46
C THR A 426 6.22 13.05 -22.16
N GLN A 427 4.95 13.44 -22.29
CA GLN A 427 4.47 14.77 -21.87
C GLN A 427 4.64 14.99 -20.37
N ARG A 428 4.57 13.93 -19.57
CA ARG A 428 4.80 13.92 -18.12
C ARG A 428 6.28 13.78 -17.72
N LYS A 429 7.20 14.06 -18.67
CA LYS A 429 8.66 14.05 -18.50
C LYS A 429 9.27 12.64 -18.33
N GLY A 430 8.54 11.59 -18.72
CA GLY A 430 9.06 10.24 -18.79
C GLY A 430 9.95 10.03 -20.02
N THR A 431 10.97 9.20 -19.85
CA THR A 431 11.87 8.74 -20.91
C THR A 431 11.62 7.24 -21.13
N LEU A 432 11.33 6.84 -22.35
CA LEU A 432 11.16 5.43 -22.71
C LEU A 432 12.54 4.75 -22.76
N ASN A 433 12.77 3.78 -21.89
CA ASN A 433 14.01 3.00 -21.81
C ASN A 433 13.94 1.71 -22.63
N GLY A 434 12.76 1.09 -22.66
CA GLY A 434 12.56 -0.19 -23.35
C GLY A 434 11.12 -0.41 -23.81
N MET A 435 10.98 -1.24 -24.85
CA MET A 435 9.69 -1.71 -25.35
C MET A 435 9.85 -3.15 -25.85
N SER A 436 9.03 -4.07 -25.31
CA SER A 436 9.07 -5.48 -25.66
C SER A 436 7.65 -6.02 -25.90
N PRO A 437 7.41 -6.76 -26.99
CA PRO A 437 6.14 -7.43 -27.19
C PRO A 437 5.99 -8.57 -26.17
N LEU A 438 4.78 -8.70 -25.64
CA LEU A 438 4.38 -9.81 -24.77
C LEU A 438 3.48 -10.77 -25.53
N ALA A 439 3.32 -12.00 -25.01
CA ALA A 439 2.32 -12.93 -25.50
C ALA A 439 0.92 -12.27 -25.46
N SER A 440 -0.02 -12.76 -26.26
CA SER A 440 -1.43 -12.32 -26.27
C SER A 440 -1.74 -10.88 -26.72
N GLY A 441 -0.86 -10.21 -27.50
CA GLY A 441 -1.14 -8.88 -28.08
C GLY A 441 -0.98 -7.72 -27.09
N TYR A 442 -0.15 -7.90 -26.07
CA TYR A 442 0.29 -6.86 -25.15
C TYR A 442 1.70 -6.39 -25.49
N THR A 443 2.01 -5.17 -25.07
CA THR A 443 3.35 -4.59 -25.16
C THR A 443 3.78 -4.12 -23.79
N ARG A 444 4.96 -4.51 -23.34
CA ARG A 444 5.62 -3.99 -22.14
C ARG A 444 6.42 -2.77 -22.50
N LEU A 445 6.20 -1.69 -21.74
CA LEU A 445 6.95 -0.45 -21.82
C LEU A 445 7.72 -0.25 -20.51
N GLU A 446 8.94 0.20 -20.61
CA GLU A 446 9.76 0.61 -19.48
C GLU A 446 10.08 2.10 -19.57
N PHE A 447 9.65 2.87 -18.57
CA PHE A 447 9.86 4.30 -18.51
C PHE A 447 10.61 4.70 -17.26
N GLU A 448 11.61 5.55 -17.41
CA GLU A 448 12.18 6.35 -16.32
C GLU A 448 11.40 7.67 -16.25
N ILE A 449 10.73 7.93 -15.12
CA ILE A 449 9.81 9.07 -14.99
C ILE A 449 9.92 9.71 -13.59
N PRO A 450 9.85 11.06 -13.48
CA PRO A 450 9.73 11.70 -12.17
C PRO A 450 8.47 11.24 -11.45
N SER A 451 8.54 10.92 -10.15
CA SER A 451 7.37 10.49 -9.36
C SER A 451 6.19 11.44 -9.49
N ARG A 452 6.44 12.78 -9.56
CA ARG A 452 5.38 13.76 -9.83
C ARG A 452 4.69 13.59 -11.18
N GLY A 453 5.34 12.98 -12.17
CA GLY A 453 4.75 12.68 -13.47
C GLY A 453 3.70 11.57 -13.41
N LEU A 454 3.73 10.73 -12.38
CA LEU A 454 2.79 9.64 -12.14
C LEU A 454 1.58 10.07 -11.30
N ILE A 455 1.70 11.17 -10.54
CA ILE A 455 0.61 11.72 -9.74
C ILE A 455 -0.60 12.00 -10.64
N GLY A 456 -1.75 11.38 -10.30
CA GLY A 456 -3.01 11.50 -11.06
C GLY A 456 -3.02 10.80 -12.43
N TYR A 457 -1.94 10.11 -12.83
CA TYR A 457 -1.91 9.42 -14.13
C TYR A 457 -2.70 8.11 -14.13
N ARG A 458 -2.82 7.44 -13.00
CA ARG A 458 -3.46 6.12 -12.89
C ARG A 458 -4.92 6.12 -13.39
N GLY A 459 -5.69 7.16 -13.10
CA GLY A 459 -7.06 7.32 -13.58
C GLY A 459 -7.15 7.51 -15.10
N GLU A 460 -6.24 8.28 -15.67
CA GLU A 460 -6.14 8.47 -17.12
C GLU A 460 -5.70 7.17 -17.82
N PHE A 461 -4.72 6.49 -17.25
CA PHE A 461 -4.19 5.22 -17.74
C PHE A 461 -5.27 4.14 -17.86
N LEU A 462 -6.09 3.97 -16.81
CA LEU A 462 -7.21 3.03 -16.85
C LEU A 462 -8.23 3.37 -17.94
N THR A 463 -8.44 4.65 -18.20
CA THR A 463 -9.34 5.11 -19.28
C THR A 463 -8.74 4.80 -20.64
N ASP A 464 -7.46 5.10 -20.87
CA ASP A 464 -6.77 4.88 -22.14
C ASP A 464 -6.67 3.40 -22.51
N THR A 465 -6.47 2.56 -21.52
CA THR A 465 -6.34 1.10 -21.66
C THR A 465 -7.67 0.37 -21.52
N LYS A 466 -8.79 1.09 -21.37
CA LYS A 466 -10.13 0.52 -21.11
C LYS A 466 -10.14 -0.45 -19.91
N GLY A 467 -9.30 -0.20 -18.91
CA GLY A 467 -9.13 -1.04 -17.73
C GLY A 467 -8.22 -2.26 -17.92
N ASN A 468 -7.66 -2.49 -19.12
CA ASN A 468 -6.84 -3.66 -19.41
C ASN A 468 -5.32 -3.42 -19.27
N GLY A 469 -4.91 -2.20 -18.91
CA GLY A 469 -3.49 -1.89 -18.70
C GLY A 469 -3.05 -2.14 -17.27
N ILE A 470 -1.77 -2.48 -17.11
CA ILE A 470 -1.12 -2.68 -15.82
C ILE A 470 0.02 -1.69 -15.70
N LEU A 471 0.05 -0.92 -14.62
CA LEU A 471 1.07 0.08 -14.31
C LEU A 471 1.68 -0.22 -12.95
N ASN A 472 2.96 -0.55 -12.95
CA ASN A 472 3.76 -0.69 -11.73
C ASN A 472 4.94 0.25 -11.78
N THR A 473 5.34 0.74 -10.60
CA THR A 473 6.45 1.67 -10.47
C THR A 473 7.40 1.21 -9.37
N GLU A 474 8.67 1.46 -9.56
CA GLU A 474 9.72 1.21 -8.59
C GLU A 474 10.54 2.47 -8.40
N PHE A 475 10.76 2.88 -7.14
CA PHE A 475 11.59 4.02 -6.82
C PHE A 475 13.07 3.72 -7.14
N GLU A 476 13.66 4.49 -8.05
CA GLU A 476 15.03 4.32 -8.48
C GLU A 476 16.02 5.16 -7.66
N GLY A 477 15.61 6.36 -7.28
CA GLY A 477 16.46 7.31 -6.58
C GLY A 477 16.07 8.75 -6.83
N TYR A 478 17.04 9.66 -6.67
CA TYR A 478 16.87 11.08 -6.96
C TYR A 478 17.66 11.46 -8.20
N GLY A 479 16.97 11.99 -9.22
CA GLY A 479 17.55 12.52 -10.46
C GLY A 479 17.41 14.04 -10.56
N GLU A 480 18.03 14.65 -11.57
CA GLU A 480 17.91 16.08 -11.82
C GLU A 480 16.49 16.48 -12.17
N TYR A 481 16.09 17.67 -11.72
CA TYR A 481 14.76 18.22 -11.98
C TYR A 481 14.50 18.42 -13.49
N ARG A 482 13.48 17.77 -14.03
CA ARG A 482 13.15 17.73 -15.47
C ARG A 482 12.25 18.90 -15.92
N GLY A 483 12.22 20.02 -15.18
CA GLY A 483 11.43 21.21 -15.52
C GLY A 483 9.95 21.11 -15.12
N ASP A 484 9.17 22.15 -15.36
CA ASP A 484 7.79 22.25 -14.91
C ASP A 484 6.85 21.27 -15.63
N LEU A 485 5.84 20.80 -14.90
CA LEU A 485 4.78 19.91 -15.35
C LEU A 485 3.42 20.58 -15.13
N ASN A 486 2.60 20.63 -16.17
CA ASN A 486 1.20 21.04 -16.05
C ASN A 486 0.35 19.78 -15.76
N TYR A 487 -0.09 19.64 -14.53
CA TYR A 487 -0.82 18.45 -14.07
C TYR A 487 -2.27 18.40 -14.53
N ARG A 488 -2.92 19.56 -14.60
CA ARG A 488 -4.34 19.64 -14.87
C ARG A 488 -4.64 20.69 -15.94
N HIS A 489 -5.28 20.23 -17.02
CA HIS A 489 -5.69 21.10 -18.13
C HIS A 489 -7.12 21.62 -17.98
N GLN A 490 -7.89 21.11 -17.03
CA GLN A 490 -9.31 21.43 -16.84
C GLN A 490 -9.54 22.22 -15.56
N GLY A 491 -10.40 23.24 -15.62
CA GLY A 491 -10.75 24.08 -14.47
C GLY A 491 -11.81 23.44 -13.57
N SER A 492 -12.15 24.14 -12.50
CA SER A 492 -13.21 23.79 -11.55
C SER A 492 -14.48 24.57 -11.80
N LEU A 493 -15.62 23.92 -11.63
CA LEU A 493 -16.91 24.61 -11.43
C LEU A 493 -17.05 24.88 -9.93
N ILE A 494 -17.22 26.15 -9.56
CA ILE A 494 -17.18 26.61 -8.17
C ILE A 494 -18.54 27.17 -7.77
N ALA A 495 -19.05 26.78 -6.61
CA ALA A 495 -20.25 27.36 -6.05
C ALA A 495 -20.04 28.82 -5.65
N PHE A 496 -20.93 29.69 -6.09
CA PHE A 496 -20.85 31.12 -5.85
C PHE A 496 -21.34 31.54 -4.46
N GLU A 497 -22.39 30.88 -3.96
CA GLU A 497 -23.03 31.21 -2.66
C GLU A 497 -23.31 29.98 -1.82
N GLN A 498 -23.61 30.23 -0.56
CA GLN A 498 -24.03 29.19 0.37
C GLN A 498 -25.52 28.90 0.23
N GLY A 499 -25.91 27.63 0.23
CA GLY A 499 -27.30 27.21 0.15
C GLY A 499 -27.46 25.74 -0.14
N GLU A 500 -28.59 25.39 -0.72
CA GLU A 500 -28.93 24.03 -1.19
C GLU A 500 -29.00 24.01 -2.71
N ALA A 501 -28.37 23.05 -3.35
CA ALA A 501 -28.37 22.90 -4.79
C ALA A 501 -29.78 22.52 -5.29
N VAL A 502 -30.34 23.30 -6.19
CA VAL A 502 -31.68 23.08 -6.74
C VAL A 502 -31.62 22.60 -8.19
N THR A 503 -32.62 21.81 -8.60
CA THR A 503 -32.67 21.20 -9.94
C THR A 503 -32.46 22.21 -11.06
N TYR A 504 -33.05 23.43 -10.96
CA TYR A 504 -32.91 24.47 -11.98
C TYR A 504 -31.47 25.01 -12.06
N GLY A 505 -30.85 25.29 -10.93
CA GLY A 505 -29.46 25.73 -10.86
C GLY A 505 -28.49 24.69 -11.43
N LEU A 506 -28.68 23.41 -11.08
CA LEU A 506 -27.89 22.29 -11.59
C LEU A 506 -28.07 22.07 -13.09
N PHE A 507 -29.31 22.22 -13.60
CA PHE A 507 -29.59 22.15 -15.04
C PHE A 507 -28.83 23.20 -15.85
N GLN A 508 -28.69 24.40 -15.32
CA GLN A 508 -27.87 25.45 -15.94
C GLN A 508 -26.37 25.13 -15.85
N ALA A 509 -25.94 24.58 -14.71
CA ALA A 509 -24.54 24.27 -14.44
C ALA A 509 -24.02 23.08 -15.28
N GLN A 510 -24.83 22.05 -15.56
CA GLN A 510 -24.43 20.88 -16.35
C GLN A 510 -24.00 21.22 -17.79
N ASN A 511 -24.44 22.34 -18.35
CA ASN A 511 -24.01 22.82 -19.66
C ASN A 511 -22.58 23.37 -19.64
N ARG A 512 -21.99 23.55 -18.45
CA ARG A 512 -20.63 24.07 -18.24
C ARG A 512 -19.61 22.99 -17.93
N GLY A 513 -20.06 21.77 -17.61
CA GLY A 513 -19.18 20.66 -17.32
C GLY A 513 -19.86 19.53 -16.54
N SER A 514 -19.08 18.59 -16.06
CA SER A 514 -19.53 17.45 -15.28
C SER A 514 -19.72 17.83 -13.81
N LEU A 515 -20.86 17.55 -13.22
CA LEU A 515 -21.18 17.90 -11.83
C LEU A 515 -20.80 16.76 -10.86
N PHE A 516 -20.36 17.13 -9.65
CA PHE A 516 -20.03 16.23 -8.54
C PHE A 516 -21.16 16.17 -7.50
N ILE A 517 -22.10 17.11 -7.57
CA ILE A 517 -23.23 17.25 -6.64
C ILE A 517 -24.57 17.01 -7.31
N GLY A 518 -25.57 16.66 -6.51
CA GLY A 518 -26.96 16.45 -6.92
C GLY A 518 -27.93 17.45 -6.26
N PRO A 519 -29.22 17.38 -6.61
CA PRO A 519 -30.26 18.19 -5.98
C PRO A 519 -30.37 17.91 -4.47
N GLY A 520 -30.59 18.94 -3.67
CA GLY A 520 -30.73 18.84 -2.22
C GLY A 520 -29.41 18.84 -1.45
N GLU A 521 -28.27 18.82 -2.12
CA GLU A 521 -26.96 18.88 -1.46
C GLU A 521 -26.62 20.29 -1.02
N LYS A 522 -26.08 20.42 0.20
CA LYS A 522 -25.62 21.69 0.75
C LYS A 522 -24.30 22.10 0.08
N VAL A 523 -24.25 23.36 -0.33
CA VAL A 523 -23.07 23.97 -0.94
C VAL A 523 -22.72 25.28 -0.23
N TYR A 524 -21.49 25.72 -0.38
CA TYR A 524 -21.01 27.01 0.12
C TYR A 524 -20.08 27.67 -0.89
N SER A 525 -19.89 28.98 -0.77
CA SER A 525 -19.02 29.75 -1.65
C SER A 525 -17.59 29.20 -1.63
N GLY A 526 -17.02 28.92 -2.80
CA GLY A 526 -15.68 28.33 -2.93
C GLY A 526 -15.65 26.79 -2.94
N MET A 527 -16.79 26.12 -2.73
CA MET A 527 -16.88 24.66 -2.91
C MET A 527 -16.80 24.31 -4.39
N VAL A 528 -16.00 23.31 -4.74
CA VAL A 528 -15.90 22.78 -6.11
C VAL A 528 -17.02 21.77 -6.33
N ILE A 529 -17.94 22.14 -7.23
CA ILE A 529 -19.17 21.39 -7.51
C ILE A 529 -19.13 20.61 -8.81
N GLY A 530 -18.03 20.70 -9.56
CA GLY A 530 -17.89 20.01 -10.83
C GLY A 530 -16.57 20.36 -11.54
N GLN A 531 -16.38 19.75 -12.69
CA GLN A 531 -15.22 19.88 -13.57
C GLN A 531 -15.60 20.62 -14.85
N SER A 532 -14.86 21.69 -15.17
CA SER A 532 -14.99 22.43 -16.42
C SER A 532 -14.22 21.72 -17.55
N PRO A 533 -14.72 21.64 -18.77
CA PRO A 533 -13.95 21.17 -19.93
C PRO A 533 -12.86 22.16 -20.37
N LYS A 534 -12.94 23.41 -19.90
CA LYS A 534 -11.95 24.46 -20.17
C LYS A 534 -10.93 24.54 -19.04
N SER A 535 -9.80 25.17 -19.30
CA SER A 535 -8.75 25.39 -18.29
C SER A 535 -9.12 26.40 -17.20
N GLU A 536 -10.12 27.24 -17.45
CA GLU A 536 -10.56 28.28 -16.53
C GLU A 536 -11.54 27.75 -15.48
N ASP A 537 -11.41 28.28 -14.26
CA ASP A 537 -12.39 28.09 -13.20
C ASP A 537 -13.64 28.93 -13.46
N ILE A 538 -14.81 28.36 -13.23
CA ILE A 538 -16.10 29.02 -13.51
C ILE A 538 -16.92 29.04 -12.22
N GLU A 539 -17.27 30.25 -11.76
CA GLU A 539 -18.20 30.42 -10.63
C GLU A 539 -19.64 30.32 -11.12
N LEU A 540 -20.45 29.47 -10.45
CA LEU A 540 -21.82 29.15 -10.80
C LEU A 540 -22.75 29.22 -9.59
N ASN A 541 -23.96 29.76 -9.79
CA ASN A 541 -24.99 29.75 -8.77
C ASN A 541 -25.91 28.55 -8.97
N VAL A 542 -25.74 27.51 -8.15
CA VAL A 542 -26.57 26.30 -8.18
C VAL A 542 -27.75 26.35 -7.22
N CYS A 543 -27.85 27.38 -6.38
CA CYS A 543 -28.95 27.60 -5.46
C CYS A 543 -30.10 28.40 -6.12
N LYS A 544 -29.91 28.88 -7.35
CA LYS A 544 -30.88 29.73 -8.06
C LYS A 544 -32.11 28.93 -8.46
N THR A 545 -33.26 29.37 -7.97
CA THR A 545 -34.60 28.86 -8.34
C THR A 545 -35.07 29.47 -9.65
N LYS A 546 -35.98 28.78 -10.35
CA LYS A 546 -36.64 29.29 -11.54
C LYS A 546 -37.59 30.44 -11.10
N HIS A 547 -37.41 31.65 -11.67
CA HIS A 547 -38.39 32.70 -11.47
C HIS A 547 -39.71 32.29 -12.11
N LEU A 548 -40.77 32.26 -11.31
CA LEU A 548 -42.12 32.09 -11.81
C LEU A 548 -42.53 33.34 -12.58
N SER A 549 -42.66 33.23 -13.89
CA SER A 549 -43.28 34.31 -14.71
C SER A 549 -44.76 33.97 -14.92
N ASN A 550 -45.64 34.97 -14.86
CA ASN A 550 -47.07 34.80 -15.09
C ASN A 550 -47.46 34.48 -16.56
N THR A 551 -46.49 34.31 -17.44
CA THR A 551 -46.68 33.94 -18.84
C THR A 551 -46.56 32.42 -19.00
N ARG A 552 -47.69 31.75 -19.26
CA ARG A 552 -47.72 30.34 -19.68
C ARG A 552 -47.23 30.23 -21.12
N THR A 553 -46.01 29.77 -21.34
CA THR A 553 -45.56 29.31 -22.65
C THR A 553 -45.61 27.78 -22.66
N SER A 554 -46.15 27.20 -23.74
CA SER A 554 -46.35 25.74 -23.90
C SER A 554 -45.08 24.89 -23.83
N SER A 555 -43.88 25.51 -23.86
CA SER A 555 -42.58 24.87 -23.71
C SER A 555 -42.03 24.91 -22.29
N SER A 556 -42.76 25.41 -21.29
CA SER A 556 -42.25 25.64 -19.93
C SER A 556 -42.42 24.41 -18.99
N ASP A 557 -43.13 23.37 -19.43
CA ASP A 557 -43.48 22.20 -18.61
C ASP A 557 -42.64 20.94 -18.93
N GLU A 558 -41.61 21.04 -19.77
CA GLU A 558 -40.66 19.93 -19.93
C GLU A 558 -39.91 19.69 -18.62
N ALA A 559 -39.95 18.45 -18.16
CA ALA A 559 -39.20 18.02 -16.97
C ALA A 559 -37.69 18.24 -17.22
N LEU A 560 -37.03 19.00 -16.33
CA LEU A 560 -35.60 19.24 -16.40
C LEU A 560 -34.86 17.92 -16.19
N LYS A 561 -34.22 17.42 -17.24
CA LYS A 561 -33.38 16.20 -17.14
C LYS A 561 -31.99 16.57 -16.68
N LEU A 562 -31.59 16.05 -15.52
CA LEU A 562 -30.22 16.17 -15.01
C LEU A 562 -29.41 14.94 -15.45
N VAL A 563 -28.17 15.18 -15.86
CA VAL A 563 -27.18 14.12 -16.03
C VAL A 563 -26.78 13.61 -14.65
N PRO A 564 -26.61 12.29 -14.43
CA PRO A 564 -26.14 11.76 -13.16
C PRO A 564 -24.83 12.42 -12.71
N LYS A 565 -24.73 12.74 -11.42
CA LYS A 565 -23.49 13.30 -10.87
C LYS A 565 -22.33 12.30 -10.98
N LYS A 566 -21.12 12.80 -11.23
CA LYS A 566 -19.90 12.01 -11.18
C LYS A 566 -19.52 11.80 -9.71
N ILE A 567 -19.60 10.56 -9.24
CA ILE A 567 -19.13 10.17 -7.90
C ILE A 567 -17.65 9.81 -8.03
N MET A 568 -16.80 10.45 -7.23
CA MET A 568 -15.37 10.19 -7.21
C MET A 568 -14.98 9.41 -5.94
N SER A 569 -14.07 8.45 -6.08
CA SER A 569 -13.43 7.80 -4.93
C SER A 569 -12.47 8.78 -4.23
N LEU A 570 -11.97 8.40 -3.05
CA LEU A 570 -10.98 9.20 -2.31
C LEU A 570 -9.74 9.48 -3.18
N GLU A 571 -9.21 8.45 -3.83
CA GLU A 571 -8.05 8.56 -4.71
C GLU A 571 -8.33 9.51 -5.88
N GLN A 572 -9.48 9.36 -6.53
CA GLN A 572 -9.89 10.27 -7.62
C GLN A 572 -10.05 11.72 -7.15
N CYS A 573 -10.47 11.95 -5.91
CA CYS A 573 -10.52 13.29 -5.33
C CYS A 573 -9.12 13.85 -5.06
N ILE A 574 -8.21 13.04 -4.51
CA ILE A 574 -6.81 13.41 -4.25
C ILE A 574 -6.09 13.75 -5.57
N ASP A 575 -6.30 12.93 -6.61
CA ASP A 575 -5.75 13.16 -7.95
C ASP A 575 -6.31 14.44 -8.61
N PHE A 576 -7.58 14.73 -8.33
CA PHE A 576 -8.29 15.85 -8.96
C PHE A 576 -7.87 17.21 -8.41
N ILE A 577 -7.64 17.34 -7.10
CA ILE A 577 -7.34 18.62 -6.45
C ILE A 577 -6.06 19.25 -7.01
N ASP A 578 -6.08 20.59 -7.09
CA ASP A 578 -4.92 21.36 -7.49
C ASP A 578 -4.28 22.08 -6.29
N THR A 579 -3.15 22.75 -6.53
CA THR A 579 -2.36 23.45 -5.50
C THR A 579 -3.14 24.52 -4.73
N ASP A 580 -4.19 25.10 -5.36
CA ASP A 580 -5.10 26.08 -4.76
C ASP A 580 -6.39 25.46 -4.19
N GLU A 581 -6.48 24.13 -4.17
CA GLU A 581 -7.64 23.38 -3.70
C GLU A 581 -7.31 22.51 -2.48
N LEU A 582 -8.33 22.14 -1.73
CA LEU A 582 -8.28 21.21 -0.61
C LEU A 582 -9.40 20.19 -0.75
N LEU A 583 -9.15 19.00 -0.24
CA LEU A 583 -10.16 17.95 -0.08
C LEU A 583 -10.61 17.93 1.38
N GLU A 584 -11.88 18.20 1.65
CA GLU A 584 -12.51 17.92 2.93
C GLU A 584 -12.84 16.43 3.01
N VAL A 585 -12.33 15.82 4.04
CA VAL A 585 -12.55 14.41 4.36
C VAL A 585 -13.41 14.32 5.61
N THR A 586 -14.60 13.77 5.47
CA THR A 586 -15.51 13.51 6.59
C THR A 586 -15.94 12.03 6.59
N PRO A 587 -16.47 11.50 7.67
CA PRO A 587 -17.00 10.13 7.70
C PRO A 587 -18.03 9.84 6.61
N GLU A 588 -18.86 10.83 6.26
CA GLU A 588 -19.98 10.66 5.32
C GLU A 588 -19.65 11.14 3.90
N ASN A 589 -18.88 12.23 3.76
CA ASN A 589 -18.68 12.90 2.49
C ASN A 589 -17.23 13.24 2.18
N LEU A 590 -16.94 13.34 0.88
CA LEU A 590 -15.72 13.93 0.32
C LEU A 590 -16.12 15.17 -0.46
N ARG A 591 -15.57 16.34 -0.10
CA ARG A 591 -15.89 17.62 -0.75
C ARG A 591 -14.61 18.33 -1.14
N ILE A 592 -14.55 18.81 -2.37
CA ILE A 592 -13.41 19.59 -2.85
C ILE A 592 -13.77 21.07 -2.69
N ARG A 593 -12.81 21.88 -2.26
CA ARG A 593 -12.99 23.32 -2.11
C ARG A 593 -11.73 24.10 -2.49
N LYS A 594 -11.88 25.38 -2.76
CA LYS A 594 -10.74 26.28 -2.89
C LYS A 594 -10.13 26.57 -1.50
N LYS A 595 -8.81 26.74 -1.45
CA LYS A 595 -8.11 27.18 -0.21
C LYS A 595 -8.65 28.52 0.29
N ILE A 596 -8.87 29.45 -0.63
CA ILE A 596 -9.47 30.76 -0.34
C ILE A 596 -10.92 30.73 -0.79
N LEU A 597 -11.87 30.74 0.15
CA LEU A 597 -13.30 30.65 -0.14
C LEU A 597 -13.88 31.93 -0.74
N ASP A 598 -13.40 33.10 -0.31
CA ASP A 598 -13.87 34.41 -0.82
C ASP A 598 -13.41 34.65 -2.26
N PRO A 599 -14.34 34.92 -3.22
CA PRO A 599 -14.02 35.13 -4.62
C PRO A 599 -13.10 36.33 -4.86
N THR A 600 -13.26 37.40 -4.08
CA THR A 600 -12.47 38.62 -4.23
C THR A 600 -11.05 38.42 -3.74
N ALA A 601 -10.89 37.71 -2.63
CA ALA A 601 -9.59 37.34 -2.10
C ALA A 601 -8.84 36.38 -3.05
N ARG A 602 -9.53 35.40 -3.66
CA ARG A 602 -8.92 34.53 -4.70
C ARG A 602 -8.36 35.31 -5.88
N LYS A 603 -9.14 36.26 -6.39
CA LYS A 603 -8.70 37.13 -7.51
C LYS A 603 -7.48 37.98 -7.16
N ARG A 604 -7.42 38.51 -5.93
CA ARG A 604 -6.26 39.27 -5.44
C ARG A 604 -5.01 38.44 -5.25
N ALA A 605 -5.18 37.19 -4.78
CA ALA A 605 -4.08 36.24 -4.58
C ALA A 605 -3.51 35.66 -5.91
N GLY A 606 -4.11 35.98 -7.07
CA GLY A 606 -3.65 35.50 -8.37
C GLY A 606 -3.98 34.05 -8.70
N PHE A 607 -4.78 33.38 -7.87
CA PHE A 607 -5.22 32.01 -8.08
C PHE A 607 -6.33 31.81 -9.11
N ASN A 608 -6.69 32.86 -9.87
CA ASN A 608 -7.57 32.67 -11.02
C ASN A 608 -6.74 32.15 -12.20
N ARG A 609 -6.96 30.90 -12.59
CA ARG A 609 -6.51 30.41 -13.90
C ARG A 609 -7.19 31.26 -14.99
N LYS A 610 -6.40 32.00 -15.77
CA LYS A 610 -6.84 32.69 -16.97
C LYS A 610 -6.88 31.75 -18.15
#